data_efa716cd33a445a9c331085c12783e3b
#
_entry.id   efa716cd33a445a9c331085c12783e3b
#
_cell.length_a   1.000
_cell.length_b   1.000
_cell.length_c   1.000
_cell.angle_alpha   90.00
_cell.angle_beta   90.00
_cell.angle_gamma   90.00
#
_symmetry.space_group_name_H-M   'P 1'
#
loop_
_entity.id
_entity.type
_entity.pdbx_description
1 polymer ?
#
loop_
_entity_poly.entity_id
_entity_poly.type
_entity_poly.pdbx_seq_one_letter_code
_entity_poly.pdbx_strand_id
1 'polypeptide(L)'
;MTDSITVRKLRATITLATIEGQAQTFSSSGGSDTVVIENLRMSAEILHAGGPSDGTMELTVYGLSLSTMNRLSTLGMQVNLVPKNLIVLEAGQDDGSGGFTNGGTVFTGYILAAYGDFNASPDVSFHLSAHTLAPQAVTTTKPTSYQGSTDVATIMSSFATQMGLKFENSGVQGQLSNPYFSGSVKNQAQDCAEAAGISWNHGEGGVLAIWPRNGARNGQVPLIAPP
;
A
#
# COMPACT_ATOMS: atom_id res chain seq x y z
N MET A 1 -23.39 -15.58 30.12
CA MET A 1 -22.61 -15.45 28.88
C MET A 1 -21.17 -15.23 29.30
N THR A 2 -20.31 -16.18 29.10
CA THR A 2 -18.87 -16.02 29.34
C THR A 2 -18.33 -15.24 28.17
N ASP A 3 -18.00 -13.95 28.36
CA ASP A 3 -17.24 -13.19 27.39
C ASP A 3 -15.88 -13.88 27.19
N SER A 4 -15.76 -14.61 26.10
CA SER A 4 -14.47 -15.18 25.73
C SER A 4 -13.57 -14.04 25.23
N ILE A 5 -12.44 -13.85 25.88
CA ILE A 5 -11.41 -12.91 25.44
C ILE A 5 -10.92 -13.37 24.07
N THR A 6 -11.24 -12.64 23.03
CA THR A 6 -10.73 -12.91 21.69
C THR A 6 -9.32 -12.33 21.54
N VAL A 7 -8.33 -13.19 21.33
CA VAL A 7 -6.96 -12.76 21.05
C VAL A 7 -6.88 -12.22 19.65
N ARG A 8 -6.45 -10.97 19.52
CA ARG A 8 -6.24 -10.34 18.21
C ARG A 8 -4.85 -10.64 17.70
N LYS A 9 -4.73 -10.83 16.38
CA LYS A 9 -3.48 -11.17 15.72
C LYS A 9 -3.22 -10.26 14.53
N LEU A 10 -1.93 -10.03 14.26
CA LEU A 10 -1.44 -9.45 13.02
C LEU A 10 -0.72 -10.52 12.20
N ARG A 11 -0.87 -10.44 10.90
CA ARG A 11 -0.11 -11.22 9.92
C ARG A 11 0.49 -10.26 8.91
N ALA A 12 1.81 -10.30 8.73
CA ALA A 12 2.49 -9.54 7.71
C ALA A 12 3.03 -10.49 6.63
N THR A 13 2.62 -10.27 5.39
CA THR A 13 3.13 -11.00 4.23
C THR A 13 4.03 -10.07 3.44
N ILE A 14 5.30 -10.44 3.28
CA ILE A 14 6.29 -9.65 2.55
C ILE A 14 6.73 -10.41 1.32
N THR A 15 6.65 -9.76 0.15
CA THR A 15 7.10 -10.30 -1.12
C THR A 15 8.28 -9.48 -1.64
N LEU A 16 9.40 -10.13 -1.89
CA LEU A 16 10.60 -9.50 -2.43
C LEU A 16 10.44 -9.17 -3.90
N ALA A 17 10.94 -8.02 -4.28
CA ALA A 17 10.94 -7.61 -5.68
C ALA A 17 11.97 -8.37 -6.50
N THR A 18 11.71 -8.47 -7.80
CA THR A 18 12.71 -8.84 -8.78
C THR A 18 13.69 -7.68 -9.01
N ILE A 19 14.98 -7.92 -8.86
CA ILE A 19 16.03 -6.94 -9.11
C ILE A 19 16.77 -7.35 -10.40
N GLU A 20 16.86 -6.44 -11.37
CA GLU A 20 17.55 -6.67 -12.67
C GLU A 20 17.11 -7.96 -13.38
N GLY A 21 15.82 -8.31 -13.30
CA GLY A 21 15.26 -9.51 -13.89
C GLY A 21 15.52 -10.80 -13.10
N GLN A 22 16.21 -10.71 -11.95
CA GLN A 22 16.45 -11.87 -11.07
C GLN A 22 15.47 -11.86 -9.90
N ALA A 23 14.76 -12.96 -9.72
CA ALA A 23 13.90 -13.16 -8.57
C ALA A 23 14.74 -13.21 -7.29
N GLN A 24 14.37 -12.39 -6.32
CA GLN A 24 14.95 -12.43 -4.98
C GLN A 24 14.22 -13.48 -4.14
N THR A 25 14.94 -14.22 -3.32
CA THR A 25 14.35 -15.25 -2.45
C THR A 25 14.81 -15.08 -1.00
N PHE A 26 14.03 -15.55 -0.04
CA PHE A 26 14.40 -15.53 1.36
C PHE A 26 15.47 -16.57 1.73
N SER A 27 15.71 -17.56 0.88
CA SER A 27 16.76 -18.56 1.05
C SER A 27 17.85 -18.42 -0.01
N SER A 28 19.10 -18.61 0.37
CA SER A 28 20.25 -18.60 -0.54
C SER A 28 20.31 -19.84 -1.46
N SER A 29 19.58 -20.90 -1.13
CA SER A 29 19.52 -22.17 -1.88
C SER A 29 18.34 -22.26 -2.85
N GLY A 30 17.66 -21.13 -3.13
CA GLY A 30 16.39 -21.11 -3.84
C GLY A 30 15.22 -21.32 -2.86
N GLY A 31 14.11 -20.67 -3.12
CA GLY A 31 12.95 -20.72 -2.23
C GLY A 31 11.90 -19.70 -2.63
N SER A 32 10.94 -19.47 -1.75
CA SER A 32 9.90 -18.46 -1.96
C SER A 32 10.47 -17.06 -1.93
N ASP A 33 9.96 -16.18 -2.80
CA ASP A 33 10.13 -14.75 -2.75
C ASP A 33 9.26 -14.09 -1.66
N THR A 34 8.41 -14.88 -1.02
CA THR A 34 7.41 -14.44 -0.05
C THR A 34 7.67 -15.07 1.32
N VAL A 35 7.59 -14.27 2.36
CA VAL A 35 7.60 -14.69 3.77
C VAL A 35 6.35 -14.21 4.46
N VAL A 36 5.76 -15.09 5.26
CA VAL A 36 4.65 -14.77 6.16
C VAL A 36 5.19 -14.68 7.58
N ILE A 37 4.96 -13.55 8.21
CA ILE A 37 5.32 -13.28 9.61
C ILE A 37 4.03 -13.29 10.40
N GLU A 38 3.87 -14.28 11.26
CA GLU A 38 2.73 -14.44 12.14
C GLU A 38 3.16 -15.07 13.47
N ASN A 39 2.30 -14.98 14.48
CA ASN A 39 2.57 -15.53 15.83
C ASN A 39 3.80 -14.89 16.52
N LEU A 40 4.24 -13.72 16.06
CA LEU A 40 5.23 -12.88 16.71
C LEU A 40 4.56 -11.66 17.34
N ARG A 41 5.24 -11.06 18.31
CA ARG A 41 4.81 -9.78 18.88
C ARG A 41 5.01 -8.71 17.80
N MET A 42 3.92 -8.08 17.37
CA MET A 42 3.92 -7.00 16.38
C MET A 42 3.13 -5.80 16.88
N SER A 43 3.58 -4.61 16.49
CA SER A 43 2.87 -3.35 16.67
C SER A 43 2.91 -2.58 15.37
N ALA A 44 1.75 -2.09 14.91
CA ALA A 44 1.65 -1.32 13.67
C ALA A 44 0.95 0.00 13.93
N GLU A 45 1.49 1.07 13.37
CA GLU A 45 0.84 2.37 13.26
C GLU A 45 0.57 2.63 11.78
N ILE A 46 -0.70 2.83 11.42
CA ILE A 46 -1.13 3.01 10.05
C ILE A 46 -1.85 4.34 9.93
N LEU A 47 -1.35 5.17 9.03
CA LEU A 47 -2.00 6.43 8.67
C LEU A 47 -2.60 6.27 7.27
N HIS A 48 -3.94 6.29 7.20
CA HIS A 48 -4.65 6.37 5.93
C HIS A 48 -4.83 7.84 5.55
N ALA A 49 -3.93 8.32 4.70
CA ALA A 49 -4.05 9.67 4.19
C ALA A 49 -5.19 9.76 3.17
N GLY A 50 -5.97 10.81 3.25
CA GLY A 50 -7.01 11.10 2.25
C GLY A 50 -6.45 11.75 0.99
N GLY A 51 -7.17 11.63 -0.12
CA GLY A 51 -6.82 12.28 -1.38
C GLY A 51 -5.58 11.67 -2.05
N PRO A 52 -4.72 12.51 -2.65
CA PRO A 52 -3.54 12.05 -3.38
C PRO A 52 -2.36 11.64 -2.49
N SER A 53 -2.46 11.83 -1.18
CA SER A 53 -1.38 11.48 -0.23
C SER A 53 -1.28 9.99 -0.03
N ASP A 54 -0.05 9.48 0.12
CA ASP A 54 0.17 8.06 0.39
C ASP A 54 -0.22 7.70 1.82
N GLY A 55 -0.86 6.55 1.97
CA GLY A 55 -0.96 5.90 3.27
C GLY A 55 0.42 5.42 3.72
N THR A 56 0.69 5.54 5.00
CA THR A 56 1.95 5.11 5.61
C THR A 56 1.72 4.06 6.67
N MET A 57 2.70 3.19 6.85
CA MET A 57 2.71 2.20 7.91
C MET A 57 4.10 2.13 8.54
N GLU A 58 4.13 2.20 9.87
CA GLU A 58 5.28 1.85 10.70
C GLU A 58 4.97 0.55 11.42
N LEU A 59 5.75 -0.50 11.14
CA LEU A 59 5.58 -1.82 11.72
C LEU A 59 6.82 -2.18 12.54
N THR A 60 6.61 -2.57 13.79
CA THR A 60 7.65 -3.13 14.67
C THR A 60 7.36 -4.60 14.94
N VAL A 61 8.36 -5.45 14.73
CA VAL A 61 8.27 -6.90 14.91
C VAL A 61 9.37 -7.36 15.88
N TYR A 62 9.02 -8.19 16.83
CA TYR A 62 9.96 -8.81 17.78
C TYR A 62 10.09 -10.31 17.49
N GLY A 63 11.30 -10.86 17.68
CA GLY A 63 11.55 -12.28 17.53
C GLY A 63 11.79 -12.78 16.12
N LEU A 64 12.04 -11.87 15.15
CA LEU A 64 12.49 -12.27 13.81
C LEU A 64 13.88 -12.90 13.86
N SER A 65 14.09 -13.91 13.00
CA SER A 65 15.42 -14.49 12.84
C SER A 65 16.39 -13.48 12.23
N LEU A 66 17.66 -13.54 12.63
CA LEU A 66 18.71 -12.67 12.10
C LEU A 66 18.83 -12.80 10.56
N SER A 67 18.64 -14.00 10.02
CA SER A 67 18.65 -14.24 8.57
C SER A 67 17.53 -13.49 7.84
N THR A 68 16.31 -13.49 8.41
CA THR A 68 15.17 -12.74 7.86
C THR A 68 15.40 -11.24 8.00
N MET A 69 15.87 -10.77 9.15
CA MET A 69 16.21 -9.35 9.35
C MET A 69 17.25 -8.88 8.32
N ASN A 70 18.34 -9.61 8.13
CA ASN A 70 19.39 -9.26 7.17
C ASN A 70 18.86 -9.21 5.72
N ARG A 71 17.92 -10.08 5.38
CA ARG A 71 17.34 -10.12 4.02
C ARG A 71 16.41 -8.95 3.74
N LEU A 72 15.69 -8.51 4.77
CA LEU A 72 14.73 -7.41 4.68
C LEU A 72 15.37 -6.03 4.90
N SER A 73 16.52 -5.98 5.58
CA SER A 73 17.18 -4.70 5.91
C SER A 73 17.56 -3.93 4.66
N THR A 74 17.18 -2.66 4.65
CA THR A 74 17.60 -1.71 3.63
C THR A 74 18.95 -1.14 4.04
N LEU A 75 20.02 -1.54 3.35
CA LEU A 75 21.37 -1.04 3.60
C LEU A 75 21.57 0.30 2.89
N GLY A 76 21.42 1.39 3.65
CA GLY A 76 21.70 2.74 3.18
C GLY A 76 20.67 3.27 2.17
N MET A 77 20.82 4.56 1.85
CA MET A 77 19.98 5.21 0.85
C MET A 77 20.50 4.87 -0.55
N GLN A 78 19.88 3.93 -1.23
CA GLN A 78 20.16 3.67 -2.64
C GLN A 78 19.31 4.61 -3.49
N VAL A 79 19.86 5.75 -3.84
CA VAL A 79 19.18 6.87 -4.55
C VAL A 79 18.57 6.44 -5.90
N ASN A 80 19.03 5.33 -6.48
CA ASN A 80 18.60 4.86 -7.81
C ASN A 80 17.70 3.61 -7.78
N LEU A 81 17.41 3.06 -6.62
CA LEU A 81 16.53 1.88 -6.51
C LEU A 81 15.16 2.31 -5.96
N VAL A 82 14.16 2.22 -6.80
CA VAL A 82 12.77 2.33 -6.36
C VAL A 82 12.44 1.10 -5.52
N PRO A 83 12.12 1.25 -4.23
CA PRO A 83 11.73 0.13 -3.39
C PRO A 83 10.51 -0.56 -3.98
N LYS A 84 10.59 -1.88 -4.18
CA LYS A 84 9.49 -2.65 -4.76
C LYS A 84 9.08 -3.84 -3.90
N ASN A 85 9.74 -4.05 -2.75
CA ASN A 85 9.33 -5.08 -1.81
C ASN A 85 7.94 -4.74 -1.27
N LEU A 86 6.98 -5.61 -1.55
CA LEU A 86 5.59 -5.42 -1.16
C LEU A 86 5.38 -5.96 0.25
N ILE A 87 4.59 -5.24 1.04
CA ILE A 87 4.07 -5.71 2.32
C ILE A 87 2.56 -5.62 2.36
N VAL A 88 1.92 -6.70 2.80
CA VAL A 88 0.49 -6.76 3.11
C VAL A 88 0.37 -7.06 4.60
N LEU A 89 -0.29 -6.17 5.34
CA LEU A 89 -0.62 -6.38 6.74
C LEU A 89 -2.11 -6.70 6.87
N GLU A 90 -2.39 -7.78 7.56
CA GLU A 90 -3.73 -8.23 7.89
C GLU A 90 -3.92 -8.21 9.40
N ALA A 91 -5.11 -7.81 9.84
CA ALA A 91 -5.55 -7.91 11.24
C ALA A 91 -6.68 -8.93 11.34
N GLY A 92 -6.60 -9.80 12.32
CA GLY A 92 -7.57 -10.88 12.50
C GLY A 92 -7.63 -11.36 13.95
N GLN A 93 -8.13 -12.56 14.13
CA GLN A 93 -8.34 -13.19 15.43
C GLN A 93 -7.63 -14.54 15.47
N ASP A 94 -7.24 -14.96 16.68
CA ASP A 94 -6.82 -16.33 16.95
C ASP A 94 -8.04 -17.25 16.93
N ASP A 95 -7.95 -18.38 16.26
CA ASP A 95 -8.99 -19.42 16.24
C ASP A 95 -8.96 -20.35 17.47
N GLY A 96 -8.07 -20.05 18.42
CA GLY A 96 -7.86 -20.85 19.63
C GLY A 96 -6.86 -22.00 19.47
N SER A 97 -6.41 -22.28 18.24
CA SER A 97 -5.37 -23.27 17.93
C SER A 97 -4.04 -22.64 17.49
N GLY A 98 -3.96 -21.30 17.54
CA GLY A 98 -2.84 -20.53 17.01
C GLY A 98 -2.99 -20.15 15.54
N GLY A 99 -4.09 -20.51 14.88
CA GLY A 99 -4.43 -20.12 13.53
C GLY A 99 -4.92 -18.67 13.43
N PHE A 100 -5.07 -18.18 12.19
CA PHE A 100 -5.52 -16.83 11.88
C PHE A 100 -6.89 -16.89 11.20
N THR A 101 -7.89 -16.26 11.79
CA THR A 101 -9.27 -16.26 11.28
C THR A 101 -9.90 -14.86 11.35
N ASN A 102 -10.99 -14.67 10.60
CA ASN A 102 -11.71 -13.41 10.51
C ASN A 102 -10.78 -12.23 10.19
N GLY A 103 -9.74 -12.48 9.38
CA GLY A 103 -8.77 -11.46 8.99
C GLY A 103 -9.24 -10.60 7.85
N GLY A 104 -8.75 -9.34 7.85
CA GLY A 104 -8.88 -8.41 6.74
C GLY A 104 -7.58 -7.65 6.53
N THR A 105 -7.32 -7.29 5.28
CA THR A 105 -6.18 -6.45 4.94
C THR A 105 -6.39 -5.05 5.52
N VAL A 106 -5.45 -4.60 6.34
CA VAL A 106 -5.46 -3.26 6.94
C VAL A 106 -4.45 -2.33 6.29
N PHE A 107 -3.45 -2.88 5.59
CA PHE A 107 -2.49 -2.09 4.83
C PHE A 107 -1.88 -2.91 3.70
N THR A 108 -1.65 -2.26 2.56
CA THR A 108 -0.85 -2.79 1.44
C THR A 108 0.05 -1.68 0.93
N GLY A 109 1.33 -1.94 0.84
CA GLY A 109 2.29 -0.92 0.40
C GLY A 109 3.67 -1.49 0.13
N TYR A 110 4.60 -0.59 -0.17
CA TYR A 110 5.99 -0.91 -0.50
C TYR A 110 6.91 -0.47 0.61
N ILE A 111 7.82 -1.35 1.01
CA ILE A 111 8.79 -1.09 2.07
C ILE A 111 9.80 -0.05 1.59
N LEU A 112 9.90 1.06 2.32
CA LEU A 112 10.88 2.13 2.08
C LEU A 112 12.14 1.93 2.89
N ALA A 113 11.98 1.58 4.17
CA ALA A 113 13.07 1.36 5.09
C ALA A 113 12.79 0.15 5.98
N ALA A 114 13.81 -0.62 6.27
CA ALA A 114 13.73 -1.74 7.19
C ALA A 114 15.08 -1.92 7.88
N TYR A 115 15.08 -2.02 9.22
CA TYR A 115 16.31 -2.17 10.01
C TYR A 115 16.05 -2.86 11.35
N GLY A 116 17.08 -3.56 11.85
CA GLY A 116 17.06 -4.14 13.20
C GLY A 116 17.58 -3.13 14.23
N ASP A 117 16.88 -3.02 15.35
CA ASP A 117 17.35 -2.28 16.53
C ASP A 117 17.81 -3.27 17.61
N PHE A 118 19.12 -3.24 17.90
CA PHE A 118 19.79 -4.10 18.87
C PHE A 118 20.05 -3.41 20.20
N ASN A 119 19.64 -2.14 20.37
CA ASN A 119 19.92 -1.38 21.58
C ASN A 119 19.25 -1.97 22.83
N ALA A 120 18.10 -2.62 22.67
CA ALA A 120 17.36 -3.24 23.76
C ALA A 120 17.64 -4.76 23.89
N SER A 121 18.80 -5.25 23.44
CA SER A 121 19.16 -6.66 23.56
C SER A 121 18.96 -7.16 25.00
N PRO A 122 18.31 -8.36 25.22
CA PRO A 122 17.99 -9.40 24.23
C PRO A 122 16.70 -9.16 23.41
N ASP A 123 15.89 -8.17 23.71
CA ASP A 123 14.64 -7.86 23.05
C ASP A 123 14.87 -7.05 21.74
N VAL A 124 15.50 -7.70 20.76
CA VAL A 124 15.76 -7.09 19.46
C VAL A 124 14.46 -6.85 18.73
N SER A 125 14.26 -5.62 18.25
CA SER A 125 13.12 -5.24 17.40
C SER A 125 13.54 -5.02 15.95
N PHE A 126 12.62 -5.31 15.04
CA PHE A 126 12.78 -5.03 13.62
C PHE A 126 11.73 -4.02 13.18
N HIS A 127 12.18 -2.91 12.60
CA HIS A 127 11.35 -1.80 12.18
C HIS A 127 11.20 -1.79 10.67
N LEU A 128 9.97 -1.61 10.19
CA LEU A 128 9.65 -1.44 8.77
C LEU A 128 8.80 -0.18 8.59
N SER A 129 9.19 0.63 7.62
CA SER A 129 8.41 1.77 7.14
C SER A 129 7.94 1.49 5.71
N ALA A 130 6.66 1.66 5.42
CA ALA A 130 6.08 1.38 4.12
C ALA A 130 5.07 2.44 3.69
N HIS A 131 4.99 2.67 2.36
CA HIS A 131 4.05 3.61 1.74
C HIS A 131 3.23 2.91 0.64
N THR A 132 1.97 3.32 0.44
CA THR A 132 1.04 2.64 -0.46
C THR A 132 1.46 2.67 -1.93
N LEU A 133 1.88 3.80 -2.47
CA LEU A 133 2.21 3.97 -3.90
C LEU A 133 3.64 4.52 -4.12
N ALA A 134 4.60 4.16 -3.26
CA ALA A 134 5.96 4.69 -3.35
C ALA A 134 6.60 4.55 -4.75
N PRO A 135 6.56 3.40 -5.44
CA PRO A 135 7.13 3.28 -6.79
C PRO A 135 6.41 4.16 -7.82
N GLN A 136 5.10 4.24 -7.74
CA GLN A 136 4.26 4.99 -8.67
C GLN A 136 4.42 6.51 -8.51
N ALA A 137 4.85 6.96 -7.34
CA ALA A 137 5.12 8.37 -7.07
C ALA A 137 6.43 8.85 -7.69
N VAL A 138 7.47 7.99 -7.73
CA VAL A 138 8.83 8.39 -8.13
C VAL A 138 9.23 7.92 -9.53
N THR A 139 8.60 6.86 -10.06
CA THR A 139 8.92 6.35 -11.40
C THR A 139 8.27 7.21 -12.46
N THR A 140 9.07 7.89 -13.27
CA THR A 140 8.58 8.61 -14.46
C THR A 140 8.02 7.63 -15.48
N THR A 141 6.87 7.96 -16.05
CA THR A 141 6.21 7.21 -17.12
C THR A 141 6.12 8.04 -18.40
N LYS A 142 5.75 7.39 -19.50
CA LYS A 142 5.50 8.12 -20.73
C LYS A 142 4.39 9.15 -20.50
N PRO A 143 4.53 10.38 -21.04
CA PRO A 143 3.45 11.36 -21.01
C PRO A 143 2.17 10.80 -21.67
N THR A 144 1.04 11.13 -21.08
CA THR A 144 -0.28 10.76 -21.58
C THR A 144 -0.90 11.96 -22.29
N SER A 145 -1.34 11.78 -23.53
CA SER A 145 -2.02 12.81 -24.30
C SER A 145 -3.18 12.23 -25.09
N TYR A 146 -4.21 13.03 -25.25
CA TYR A 146 -5.38 12.69 -26.07
C TYR A 146 -5.69 13.83 -27.02
N GLN A 147 -6.14 13.49 -28.21
CA GLN A 147 -6.58 14.47 -29.19
C GLN A 147 -8.10 14.64 -29.09
N GLY A 148 -8.57 15.89 -29.08
CA GLY A 148 -9.98 16.22 -28.99
C GLY A 148 -10.51 16.18 -27.55
N SER A 149 -11.82 16.07 -27.42
CA SER A 149 -12.50 15.97 -26.13
C SER A 149 -12.47 14.55 -25.63
N THR A 150 -11.97 14.34 -24.42
CA THR A 150 -11.83 13.02 -23.82
C THR A 150 -12.44 12.99 -22.42
N ASP A 151 -13.21 11.94 -22.14
CA ASP A 151 -13.87 11.75 -20.86
C ASP A 151 -12.84 11.55 -19.73
N VAL A 152 -13.02 12.28 -18.63
CA VAL A 152 -12.13 12.27 -17.47
C VAL A 152 -12.05 10.88 -16.82
N ALA A 153 -13.18 10.16 -16.74
CA ALA A 153 -13.21 8.82 -16.17
C ALA A 153 -12.37 7.83 -17.01
N THR A 154 -12.37 7.97 -18.32
CA THR A 154 -11.53 7.18 -19.23
C THR A 154 -10.03 7.45 -18.97
N ILE A 155 -9.64 8.71 -18.82
CA ILE A 155 -8.25 9.08 -18.52
C ILE A 155 -7.82 8.51 -17.18
N MET A 156 -8.60 8.73 -16.12
CA MET A 156 -8.31 8.27 -14.76
C MET A 156 -8.29 6.73 -14.66
N SER A 157 -9.14 6.04 -15.43
CA SER A 157 -9.13 4.58 -15.53
C SER A 157 -7.83 4.06 -16.15
N SER A 158 -7.28 4.76 -17.13
CA SER A 158 -5.97 4.40 -17.71
C SER A 158 -4.84 4.56 -16.70
N PHE A 159 -4.87 5.60 -15.87
CA PHE A 159 -3.91 5.79 -14.78
C PHE A 159 -4.06 4.72 -13.69
N ALA A 160 -5.30 4.36 -13.32
CA ALA A 160 -5.54 3.25 -12.39
C ALA A 160 -4.91 1.95 -12.88
N THR A 161 -5.10 1.63 -14.16
CA THR A 161 -4.50 0.44 -14.79
C THR A 161 -2.97 0.49 -14.76
N GLN A 162 -2.36 1.65 -15.06
CA GLN A 162 -0.90 1.83 -15.01
C GLN A 162 -0.35 1.72 -13.58
N MET A 163 -1.14 2.09 -12.56
CA MET A 163 -0.78 1.93 -11.15
C MET A 163 -1.02 0.51 -10.63
N GLY A 164 -1.68 -0.37 -11.40
CA GLY A 164 -2.10 -1.69 -10.94
C GLY A 164 -3.30 -1.66 -9.99
N LEU A 165 -4.12 -0.60 -10.05
CA LEU A 165 -5.28 -0.38 -9.20
C LEU A 165 -6.58 -0.70 -9.95
N LYS A 166 -7.61 -1.10 -9.21
CA LYS A 166 -8.98 -1.12 -9.71
C LYS A 166 -9.50 0.32 -9.86
N PHE A 167 -10.44 0.54 -10.75
CA PHE A 167 -11.03 1.87 -10.96
C PHE A 167 -12.47 1.94 -10.47
N GLU A 168 -12.80 3.02 -9.76
CA GLU A 168 -14.16 3.34 -9.31
C GLU A 168 -14.51 4.78 -9.69
N ASN A 169 -15.61 4.95 -10.43
CA ASN A 169 -16.16 6.27 -10.75
C ASN A 169 -17.46 6.50 -9.95
N SER A 170 -17.41 7.43 -9.01
CA SER A 170 -18.54 7.84 -8.18
C SER A 170 -19.23 9.10 -8.73
N GLY A 171 -19.61 9.06 -9.99
CA GLY A 171 -20.47 10.08 -10.62
C GLY A 171 -19.75 11.22 -11.31
N VAL A 172 -18.46 11.07 -11.63
CA VAL A 172 -17.75 12.05 -12.46
C VAL A 172 -18.22 11.95 -13.92
N GLN A 173 -18.67 13.07 -14.47
CA GLN A 173 -19.08 13.25 -15.88
C GLN A 173 -18.45 14.54 -16.38
N GLY A 174 -17.21 14.47 -16.77
CA GLY A 174 -16.46 15.63 -17.25
C GLY A 174 -15.61 15.28 -18.46
N GLN A 175 -15.30 16.27 -19.28
CA GLN A 175 -14.43 16.10 -20.45
C GLN A 175 -13.32 17.14 -20.41
N LEU A 176 -12.12 16.75 -20.86
CA LEU A 176 -10.97 17.62 -21.06
C LEU A 176 -10.66 17.72 -22.56
N SER A 177 -10.35 18.91 -23.04
CA SER A 177 -10.01 19.14 -24.44
C SER A 177 -8.50 19.09 -24.64
N ASN A 178 -8.04 18.17 -25.51
CA ASN A 178 -6.62 17.97 -25.82
C ASN A 178 -5.72 17.87 -24.58
N PRO A 179 -6.06 17.05 -23.58
CA PRO A 179 -5.27 16.98 -22.36
C PRO A 179 -3.89 16.38 -22.60
N TYR A 180 -2.89 16.92 -21.88
CA TYR A 180 -1.52 16.43 -21.84
C TYR A 180 -1.02 16.40 -20.40
N PHE A 181 -0.53 15.25 -19.98
CA PHE A 181 0.00 15.03 -18.62
C PHE A 181 1.38 14.38 -18.68
N SER A 182 2.29 14.76 -17.79
CA SER A 182 3.67 14.26 -17.75
C SER A 182 4.14 14.02 -16.32
N GLY A 183 5.25 13.32 -16.18
CA GLY A 183 5.83 12.97 -14.88
C GLY A 183 5.51 11.53 -14.46
N SER A 184 5.44 11.26 -13.17
CA SER A 184 5.01 9.95 -12.66
C SER A 184 3.52 9.74 -12.92
N VAL A 185 3.09 8.48 -12.97
CA VAL A 185 1.66 8.18 -13.19
C VAL A 185 0.77 8.80 -12.10
N LYS A 186 1.28 8.90 -10.87
CA LYS A 186 0.59 9.55 -9.76
C LYS A 186 0.45 11.07 -9.99
N ASN A 187 1.52 11.73 -10.47
CA ASN A 187 1.47 13.15 -10.83
C ASN A 187 0.50 13.39 -11.98
N GLN A 188 0.53 12.56 -13.02
CA GLN A 188 -0.40 12.66 -14.14
C GLN A 188 -1.87 12.53 -13.70
N ALA A 189 -2.16 11.63 -12.76
CA ALA A 189 -3.49 11.49 -12.18
C ALA A 189 -3.91 12.72 -11.37
N GLN A 190 -2.98 13.31 -10.59
CA GLN A 190 -3.21 14.53 -9.83
C GLN A 190 -3.51 15.72 -10.77
N ASP A 191 -2.68 15.92 -11.77
CA ASP A 191 -2.85 17.00 -12.75
C ASP A 191 -4.18 16.87 -13.51
N CYS A 192 -4.57 15.62 -13.86
CA CYS A 192 -5.87 15.35 -14.47
C CYS A 192 -7.03 15.70 -13.54
N ALA A 193 -6.94 15.31 -12.27
CA ALA A 193 -7.98 15.60 -11.29
C ALA A 193 -8.12 17.11 -11.01
N GLU A 194 -7.01 17.83 -10.96
CA GLU A 194 -7.01 19.29 -10.82
C GLU A 194 -7.61 19.99 -12.04
N ALA A 195 -7.20 19.61 -13.25
CA ALA A 195 -7.72 20.15 -14.50
C ALA A 195 -9.23 19.90 -14.67
N ALA A 196 -9.71 18.74 -14.20
CA ALA A 196 -11.12 18.38 -14.25
C ALA A 196 -11.96 18.89 -13.06
N GLY A 197 -11.33 19.45 -12.02
CA GLY A 197 -12.01 19.91 -10.82
C GLY A 197 -12.69 18.79 -10.04
N ILE A 198 -12.09 17.61 -9.99
CA ILE A 198 -12.59 16.43 -9.29
C ILE A 198 -11.74 16.11 -8.06
N SER A 199 -12.29 15.29 -7.18
CA SER A 199 -11.56 14.65 -6.08
C SER A 199 -11.24 13.21 -6.45
N TRP A 200 -10.10 12.72 -5.97
CA TRP A 200 -9.70 11.34 -6.13
C TRP A 200 -8.96 10.82 -4.91
N ASN A 201 -8.95 9.51 -4.75
CA ASN A 201 -8.20 8.82 -3.72
C ASN A 201 -7.70 7.48 -4.26
N HIS A 202 -6.50 7.10 -3.87
CA HIS A 202 -6.02 5.73 -3.97
C HIS A 202 -6.06 5.14 -2.57
N GLY A 203 -7.03 4.31 -2.33
CA GLY A 203 -7.32 3.85 -0.98
C GLY A 203 -7.12 2.37 -0.77
N GLU A 204 -7.66 1.97 0.33
CA GLU A 204 -7.74 0.59 0.77
C GLU A 204 -8.27 -0.33 -0.33
N GLY A 205 -7.74 -1.55 -0.37
CA GLY A 205 -8.15 -2.55 -1.34
C GLY A 205 -7.63 -2.35 -2.77
N GLY A 206 -6.66 -1.43 -2.98
CA GLY A 206 -6.05 -1.24 -4.29
C GLY A 206 -7.01 -0.62 -5.31
N VAL A 207 -7.80 0.38 -4.91
CA VAL A 207 -8.78 1.06 -5.74
C VAL A 207 -8.38 2.52 -5.94
N LEU A 208 -8.38 3.01 -7.17
CA LEU A 208 -8.40 4.43 -7.49
C LEU A 208 -9.86 4.85 -7.68
N ALA A 209 -10.36 5.67 -6.77
CA ALA A 209 -11.72 6.20 -6.80
C ALA A 209 -11.73 7.67 -7.19
N ILE A 210 -12.70 8.08 -8.00
CA ILE A 210 -12.94 9.49 -8.37
C ILE A 210 -14.37 9.91 -8.07
N TRP A 211 -14.57 11.16 -7.68
CA TRP A 211 -15.90 11.77 -7.45
C TRP A 211 -15.86 13.28 -7.69
N PRO A 212 -17.01 13.94 -7.93
CA PRO A 212 -17.08 15.38 -8.05
C PRO A 212 -16.52 16.08 -6.81
N ARG A 213 -15.80 17.19 -6.96
CA ARG A 213 -15.13 17.92 -5.84
C ARG A 213 -16.08 18.24 -4.68
N ASN A 214 -17.36 18.52 -4.96
CA ASN A 214 -18.38 18.81 -3.97
C ASN A 214 -19.33 17.62 -3.70
N GLY A 215 -18.95 16.43 -4.17
CA GLY A 215 -19.68 15.19 -3.96
C GLY A 215 -19.05 14.30 -2.90
N ALA A 216 -19.63 13.14 -2.73
CA ALA A 216 -19.09 12.09 -1.87
C ALA A 216 -18.76 10.86 -2.75
N ARG A 217 -17.76 10.10 -2.32
CA ARG A 217 -17.54 8.75 -2.86
C ARG A 217 -18.80 7.92 -2.56
N ASN A 218 -19.27 7.17 -3.56
CA ASN A 218 -20.41 6.27 -3.37
C ASN A 218 -20.05 5.22 -2.32
N GLY A 219 -20.57 5.38 -1.12
CA GLY A 219 -20.43 4.47 -0.04
C GLY A 219 -21.59 4.69 0.92
N GLN A 220 -22.05 3.63 1.56
CA GLN A 220 -22.90 3.81 2.71
C GLN A 220 -22.07 4.54 3.76
N VAL A 221 -22.51 5.74 4.14
CA VAL A 221 -21.93 6.42 5.31
C VAL A 221 -22.26 5.53 6.51
N PRO A 222 -21.27 4.94 7.18
CA PRO A 222 -21.57 4.13 8.35
C PRO A 222 -22.22 5.01 9.41
N LEU A 223 -23.41 4.62 9.85
CA LEU A 223 -24.06 5.27 10.97
C LEU A 223 -23.30 4.88 12.24
N ILE A 224 -22.52 5.80 12.78
CA ILE A 224 -21.91 5.63 14.08
C ILE A 224 -23.00 5.98 15.11
N ALA A 225 -23.67 4.97 15.65
CA ALA A 225 -24.54 5.16 16.79
C ALA A 225 -23.68 5.24 18.07
N PRO A 226 -23.92 6.19 18.97
CA PRO A 226 -23.30 6.17 20.29
C PRO A 226 -23.75 4.90 21.04
N PRO A 227 -22.90 4.37 21.93
CA PRO A 227 -23.20 3.19 22.73
C PRO A 227 -24.41 3.38 23.66
#